data_8dde53a7ad16290039e34fc8a88a0c10
#
_entry.id   8dde53a7ad16290039e34fc8a88a0c10
#
_cell.length_a   1.000
_cell.length_b   1.000
_cell.length_c   1.000
_cell.angle_alpha   90.00
_cell.angle_beta   90.00
_cell.angle_gamma   90.00
#
_symmetry.space_group_name_H-M   'P 1'
#
loop_
_entity.id
_entity.type
_entity.pdbx_description
1 polymer ?
#
loop_
_entity_poly.entity_id
_entity_poly.type
_entity_poly.pdbx_seq_one_letter_code
_entity_poly.pdbx_strand_id
1 'polypeptide(L)'
;MTIALSIKGLQKTYANGFEALKGIDLDVQQGDFFALLGPNGAGKSTTIGIITSLINKTGGSVKIFGKDIDEDFAAAKSYLGLVPQEFNFNVFVPVQEILWNQAGYYGIDRKTAEQRAERYLKQLDLWGKRRDQAGMLSGGMKRRLMIARALVHEPKLLILDEPTAGVDIEIRHSMWQFLKDINASGTTIILTTHYLEEAENLC
;
A
#
# COMPACT_ATOMS: atom_id res chain seq x y z
N MET A 1 18.68 -14.85 1.07
CA MET A 1 17.46 -14.16 0.62
C MET A 1 17.24 -12.95 1.50
N THR A 2 16.84 -11.81 0.95
CA THR A 2 16.62 -10.57 1.70
C THR A 2 15.18 -10.57 2.24
N ILE A 3 15.00 -10.28 3.54
CA ILE A 3 13.68 -10.15 4.15
C ILE A 3 13.19 -8.71 3.91
N ALA A 4 12.04 -8.57 3.27
CA ALA A 4 11.41 -7.26 3.01
C ALA A 4 10.64 -6.76 4.23
N LEU A 5 9.91 -7.63 4.92
CA LEU A 5 9.21 -7.33 6.17
C LEU A 5 9.52 -8.43 7.18
N SER A 6 9.93 -8.05 8.39
CA SER A 6 10.08 -8.96 9.53
C SER A 6 9.30 -8.43 10.72
N ILE A 7 8.41 -9.24 11.25
CA ILE A 7 7.60 -8.98 12.43
C ILE A 7 7.92 -10.05 13.46
N LYS A 8 8.22 -9.65 14.71
CA LYS A 8 8.52 -10.58 15.80
C LYS A 8 7.73 -10.21 17.04
N GLY A 9 6.92 -11.17 17.52
CA GLY A 9 6.13 -11.05 18.73
C GLY A 9 5.22 -9.83 18.77
N LEU A 10 4.66 -9.40 17.63
CA LEU A 10 3.91 -8.15 17.52
C LEU A 10 2.62 -8.20 18.33
N GLN A 11 2.46 -7.25 19.23
CA GLN A 11 1.31 -7.13 20.14
C GLN A 11 0.65 -5.76 20.00
N LYS A 12 -0.67 -5.77 20.13
CA LYS A 12 -1.47 -4.54 20.25
C LYS A 12 -2.64 -4.73 21.17
N THR A 13 -2.62 -4.00 22.27
CA THR A 13 -3.76 -3.79 23.17
C THR A 13 -4.20 -2.34 23.10
N TYR A 14 -5.47 -2.09 22.86
CA TYR A 14 -6.05 -0.74 22.83
C TYR A 14 -6.39 -0.25 24.26
N ALA A 15 -6.60 1.06 24.44
CA ALA A 15 -6.87 1.67 25.74
C ALA A 15 -8.12 1.11 26.45
N ASN A 16 -9.08 0.56 25.71
CA ASN A 16 -10.27 -0.11 26.23
C ASN A 16 -10.02 -1.56 26.67
N GLY A 17 -8.76 -2.04 26.68
CA GLY A 17 -8.39 -3.41 27.02
C GLY A 17 -8.55 -4.43 25.91
N PHE A 18 -9.02 -4.04 24.71
CA PHE A 18 -9.16 -4.95 23.58
C PHE A 18 -7.79 -5.34 23.01
N GLU A 19 -7.50 -6.64 23.04
CA GLU A 19 -6.26 -7.23 22.56
C GLU A 19 -6.40 -7.63 21.08
N ALA A 20 -5.98 -6.73 20.18
CA ALA A 20 -6.11 -6.91 18.74
C ALA A 20 -5.03 -7.82 18.14
N LEU A 21 -3.81 -7.81 18.71
CA LEU A 21 -2.71 -8.68 18.30
C LEU A 21 -2.06 -9.29 19.54
N LYS A 22 -1.87 -10.62 19.52
CA LYS A 22 -1.45 -11.44 20.68
C LYS A 22 -0.03 -12.01 20.55
N GLY A 23 0.84 -11.34 19.79
CA GLY A 23 2.20 -11.80 19.56
C GLY A 23 2.31 -12.56 18.25
N ILE A 24 2.16 -11.87 17.11
CA ILE A 24 2.32 -12.47 15.79
C ILE A 24 3.76 -12.38 15.30
N ASP A 25 4.21 -13.42 14.62
CA ASP A 25 5.47 -13.49 13.90
C ASP A 25 5.20 -13.65 12.41
N LEU A 26 5.91 -12.89 11.57
CA LEU A 26 5.78 -12.95 10.12
C LEU A 26 7.07 -12.49 9.46
N ASP A 27 7.59 -13.26 8.51
CA ASP A 27 8.67 -12.85 7.62
C ASP A 27 8.19 -12.93 6.16
N VAL A 28 8.33 -11.85 5.39
CA VAL A 28 8.02 -11.78 3.96
C VAL A 28 9.32 -11.53 3.21
N GLN A 29 9.59 -12.35 2.19
CA GLN A 29 10.81 -12.23 1.40
C GLN A 29 10.70 -11.11 0.37
N GLN A 30 11.84 -10.56 -0.02
CA GLN A 30 11.88 -9.59 -1.12
C GLN A 30 11.40 -10.24 -2.42
N GLY A 31 10.47 -9.58 -3.10
CA GLY A 31 9.87 -10.04 -4.34
C GLY A 31 8.62 -10.91 -4.15
N ASP A 32 8.27 -11.29 -2.91
CA ASP A 32 7.03 -12.02 -2.66
C ASP A 32 5.79 -11.18 -3.00
N PHE A 33 4.75 -11.88 -3.42
CA PHE A 33 3.38 -11.38 -3.41
C PHE A 33 2.63 -12.11 -2.28
N PHE A 34 2.37 -11.41 -1.18
CA PHE A 34 1.88 -12.00 0.07
C PHE A 34 0.49 -11.50 0.43
N ALA A 35 -0.45 -12.40 0.77
CA ALA A 35 -1.79 -12.03 1.22
C ALA A 35 -1.99 -12.30 2.72
N LEU A 36 -2.49 -11.29 3.43
CA LEU A 36 -3.07 -11.42 4.76
C LEU A 36 -4.57 -11.70 4.60
N LEU A 37 -4.95 -12.97 4.63
CA LEU A 37 -6.33 -13.42 4.48
C LEU A 37 -6.98 -13.60 5.86
N GLY A 38 -8.25 -13.22 6.00
CA GLY A 38 -9.02 -13.46 7.21
C GLY A 38 -10.27 -12.58 7.32
N PRO A 39 -11.18 -12.91 8.24
CA PRO A 39 -12.41 -12.15 8.45
C PRO A 39 -12.15 -10.75 9.01
N ASN A 40 -13.19 -9.91 9.02
CA ASN A 40 -13.14 -8.64 9.71
C ASN A 40 -12.87 -8.85 11.21
N GLY A 41 -12.02 -7.99 11.79
CA GLY A 41 -11.60 -8.13 13.20
C GLY A 41 -10.42 -9.08 13.44
N ALA A 42 -9.90 -9.77 12.41
CA ALA A 42 -8.73 -10.66 12.55
C ALA A 42 -7.39 -9.93 12.80
N GLY A 43 -7.38 -8.60 12.94
CA GLY A 43 -6.16 -7.82 13.19
C GLY A 43 -5.40 -7.37 11.94
N LYS A 44 -5.89 -7.66 10.72
CA LYS A 44 -5.21 -7.30 9.45
C LYS A 44 -4.90 -5.81 9.35
N SER A 45 -5.92 -4.94 9.47
CA SER A 45 -5.73 -3.48 9.39
C SER A 45 -4.95 -2.92 10.57
N THR A 46 -5.02 -3.56 11.76
CA THR A 46 -4.16 -3.21 12.90
C THR A 46 -2.69 -3.51 12.59
N THR A 47 -2.42 -4.67 12.00
CA THR A 47 -1.06 -5.07 11.58
C THR A 47 -0.52 -4.09 10.54
N ILE A 48 -1.29 -3.78 9.48
CA ILE A 48 -0.91 -2.77 8.48
C ILE A 48 -0.69 -1.40 9.14
N GLY A 49 -1.60 -0.97 10.00
CA GLY A 49 -1.49 0.30 10.71
C GLY A 49 -0.20 0.42 11.53
N ILE A 50 0.28 -0.68 12.12
CA ILE A 50 1.56 -0.69 12.84
C ILE A 50 2.74 -0.65 11.86
N ILE A 51 2.76 -1.49 10.82
CA ILE A 51 3.83 -1.51 9.82
C ILE A 51 4.01 -0.11 9.20
N THR A 52 2.90 0.59 8.95
CA THR A 52 2.89 1.93 8.38
C THR A 52 3.05 3.06 9.40
N SER A 53 3.20 2.71 10.69
CA SER A 53 3.32 3.64 11.82
C SER A 53 2.13 4.60 11.98
N LEU A 54 0.94 4.18 11.55
CA LEU A 54 -0.33 4.86 11.83
C LEU A 54 -0.91 4.43 13.19
N ILE A 55 -0.51 3.26 13.69
CA ILE A 55 -0.90 2.70 14.99
C ILE A 55 0.37 2.34 15.75
N ASN A 56 0.47 2.77 17.00
CA ASN A 56 1.56 2.37 17.88
C ASN A 56 1.33 0.94 18.39
N LYS A 57 2.35 0.08 18.26
CA LYS A 57 2.36 -1.24 18.88
C LYS A 57 2.46 -1.17 20.39
N THR A 58 2.07 -2.23 21.11
CA THR A 58 2.28 -2.36 22.57
C THR A 58 3.43 -3.29 22.91
N GLY A 59 3.88 -4.12 21.96
CA GLY A 59 5.03 -5.02 22.12
C GLY A 59 5.50 -5.58 20.78
N GLY A 60 6.64 -6.25 20.81
CA GLY A 60 7.27 -6.82 19.62
C GLY A 60 8.08 -5.82 18.80
N SER A 61 8.56 -6.28 17.63
CA SER A 61 9.36 -5.46 16.70
C SER A 61 8.90 -5.63 15.26
N VAL A 62 9.09 -4.58 14.45
CA VAL A 62 8.80 -4.60 13.01
C VAL A 62 9.97 -3.96 12.28
N LYS A 63 10.49 -4.66 11.25
CA LYS A 63 11.59 -4.17 10.40
C LYS A 63 11.20 -4.25 8.93
N ILE A 64 11.49 -3.19 8.19
CA ILE A 64 11.30 -3.10 6.73
C ILE A 64 12.68 -3.02 6.08
N PHE A 65 13.05 -4.02 5.29
CA PHE A 65 14.41 -4.17 4.72
C PHE A 65 15.52 -3.96 5.77
N GLY A 66 15.31 -4.56 6.96
CA GLY A 66 16.25 -4.47 8.08
C GLY A 66 16.19 -3.17 8.90
N LYS A 67 15.40 -2.16 8.47
CA LYS A 67 15.20 -0.90 9.18
C LYS A 67 14.05 -1.02 10.17
N ASP A 68 14.33 -0.77 11.44
CA ASP A 68 13.31 -0.79 12.49
C ASP A 68 12.39 0.43 12.36
N ILE A 69 11.06 0.19 12.47
CA ILE A 69 10.07 1.28 12.31
C ILE A 69 10.09 2.30 13.45
N ASP A 70 10.66 1.97 14.59
CA ASP A 70 10.77 2.89 15.74
C ASP A 70 12.10 3.64 15.76
N GLU A 71 13.19 2.96 15.39
CA GLU A 71 14.55 3.52 15.44
C GLU A 71 14.94 4.23 14.14
N ASP A 72 14.66 3.62 12.98
CA ASP A 72 15.02 4.07 11.64
C ASP A 72 13.78 4.51 10.82
N PHE A 73 12.84 5.19 11.46
CA PHE A 73 11.52 5.53 10.93
C PHE A 73 11.53 6.11 9.50
N ALA A 74 12.35 7.12 9.24
CA ALA A 74 12.41 7.76 7.93
C ALA A 74 12.92 6.81 6.83
N ALA A 75 13.95 6.02 7.15
CA ALA A 75 14.49 5.02 6.22
C ALA A 75 13.52 3.88 5.96
N ALA A 76 12.85 3.35 7.01
CA ALA A 76 11.81 2.34 6.86
C ALA A 76 10.67 2.83 5.96
N LYS A 77 10.17 4.05 6.19
CA LYS A 77 9.11 4.66 5.37
C LYS A 77 9.49 4.94 3.93
N SER A 78 10.76 5.23 3.65
CA SER A 78 11.21 5.47 2.27
C SER A 78 11.05 4.23 1.36
N TYR A 79 11.05 3.03 1.94
CA TYR A 79 10.85 1.77 1.22
C TYR A 79 9.38 1.41 1.02
N LEU A 80 8.45 2.11 1.70
CA LEU A 80 7.07 1.69 1.84
C LEU A 80 6.12 2.56 1.01
N GLY A 81 5.27 1.92 0.21
CA GLY A 81 4.06 2.50 -0.38
C GLY A 81 2.82 1.93 0.30
N LEU A 82 1.84 2.79 0.59
CA LEU A 82 0.58 2.37 1.21
C LEU A 82 -0.62 2.79 0.36
N VAL A 83 -1.49 1.82 0.08
CA VAL A 83 -2.84 2.04 -0.47
C VAL A 83 -3.83 1.68 0.63
N PRO A 84 -4.35 2.65 1.39
CA PRO A 84 -5.34 2.39 2.43
C PRO A 84 -6.70 2.04 1.84
N GLN A 85 -7.57 1.44 2.65
CA GLN A 85 -8.93 1.07 2.26
C GLN A 85 -9.78 2.29 1.89
N GLU A 86 -9.67 3.40 2.63
CA GLU A 86 -10.41 4.62 2.37
C GLU A 86 -9.64 5.61 1.49
N PHE A 87 -10.37 6.42 0.71
CA PHE A 87 -9.76 7.48 -0.09
C PHE A 87 -9.33 8.63 0.82
N ASN A 88 -8.04 8.92 0.85
CA ASN A 88 -7.44 9.93 1.73
C ASN A 88 -6.63 10.99 0.96
N PHE A 89 -7.12 11.44 -0.17
CA PHE A 89 -6.55 12.55 -0.93
C PHE A 89 -7.55 13.71 -1.04
N ASN A 90 -7.03 14.92 -1.29
CA ASN A 90 -7.88 16.09 -1.48
C ASN A 90 -8.62 15.98 -2.82
N VAL A 91 -9.95 15.94 -2.77
CA VAL A 91 -10.84 15.75 -3.93
C VAL A 91 -10.87 16.94 -4.89
N PHE A 92 -10.45 18.13 -4.45
CA PHE A 92 -10.42 19.35 -5.25
C PHE A 92 -9.11 19.55 -6.02
N VAL A 93 -8.12 18.69 -5.76
CA VAL A 93 -6.81 18.77 -6.43
C VAL A 93 -6.83 17.95 -7.72
N PRO A 94 -6.21 18.45 -8.83
CA PRO A 94 -6.03 17.70 -10.06
C PRO A 94 -5.29 16.37 -9.84
N VAL A 95 -5.70 15.34 -10.57
CA VAL A 95 -5.16 13.98 -10.46
C VAL A 95 -3.62 13.95 -10.52
N GLN A 96 -3.02 14.62 -11.51
CA GLN A 96 -1.56 14.64 -11.66
C GLN A 96 -0.85 15.34 -10.50
N GLU A 97 -1.45 16.38 -9.91
CA GLU A 97 -0.85 17.13 -8.81
C GLU A 97 -0.82 16.31 -7.51
N ILE A 98 -1.78 15.40 -7.32
CA ILE A 98 -1.76 14.46 -6.19
C ILE A 98 -0.49 13.61 -6.24
N LEU A 99 -0.09 13.12 -7.42
CA LEU A 99 1.13 12.34 -7.59
C LEU A 99 2.38 13.20 -7.41
N TRP A 100 2.40 14.42 -7.97
CA TRP A 100 3.53 15.34 -7.81
C TRP A 100 3.78 15.72 -6.35
N ASN A 101 2.70 16.04 -5.62
CA ASN A 101 2.78 16.36 -4.21
C ASN A 101 3.29 15.15 -3.39
N GLN A 102 2.78 13.95 -3.71
CA GLN A 102 3.27 12.72 -3.06
C GLN A 102 4.76 12.48 -3.32
N ALA A 103 5.22 12.64 -4.56
CA ALA A 103 6.64 12.53 -4.90
C ALA A 103 7.50 13.56 -4.15
N GLY A 104 6.99 14.79 -4.02
CA GLY A 104 7.64 15.86 -3.25
C GLY A 104 7.87 15.53 -1.78
N TYR A 105 6.93 14.81 -1.12
CA TYR A 105 7.11 14.33 0.27
C TYR A 105 8.28 13.36 0.42
N TYR A 106 8.67 12.68 -0.67
CA TYR A 106 9.85 11.79 -0.70
C TYR A 106 11.10 12.47 -1.28
N GLY A 107 11.09 13.80 -1.44
CA GLY A 107 12.23 14.55 -1.94
C GLY A 107 12.53 14.36 -3.42
N ILE A 108 11.58 13.88 -4.20
CA ILE A 108 11.73 13.67 -5.64
C ILE A 108 11.53 15.00 -6.37
N ASP A 109 12.48 15.35 -7.26
CA ASP A 109 12.40 16.57 -8.05
C ASP A 109 11.21 16.58 -9.01
N ARG A 110 10.78 17.77 -9.41
CA ARG A 110 9.57 18.00 -10.21
C ARG A 110 9.59 17.24 -11.53
N LYS A 111 10.72 17.26 -12.24
CA LYS A 111 10.84 16.62 -13.55
C LYS A 111 10.68 15.09 -13.45
N THR A 112 11.34 14.48 -12.48
CA THR A 112 11.21 13.03 -12.19
C THR A 112 9.79 12.71 -11.73
N ALA A 113 9.18 13.54 -10.89
CA ALA A 113 7.80 13.36 -10.44
C ALA A 113 6.79 13.37 -11.61
N GLU A 114 6.97 14.29 -12.57
CA GLU A 114 6.12 14.37 -13.76
C GLU A 114 6.26 13.13 -14.65
N GLN A 115 7.49 12.67 -14.89
CA GLN A 115 7.74 11.46 -15.68
C GLN A 115 7.12 10.20 -15.04
N ARG A 116 7.28 10.03 -13.72
CA ARG A 116 6.71 8.91 -13.00
C ARG A 116 5.19 8.99 -12.93
N ALA A 117 4.62 10.18 -12.70
CA ALA A 117 3.18 10.40 -12.72
C ALA A 117 2.59 10.06 -14.10
N GLU A 118 3.19 10.52 -15.19
CA GLU A 118 2.76 10.18 -16.55
C GLU A 118 2.76 8.66 -16.76
N ARG A 119 3.85 7.98 -16.39
CA ARG A 119 3.97 6.52 -16.52
C ARG A 119 2.84 5.79 -15.80
N TYR A 120 2.66 6.05 -14.49
CA TYR A 120 1.65 5.34 -13.70
C TYR A 120 0.22 5.70 -14.08
N LEU A 121 -0.05 6.97 -14.43
CA LEU A 121 -1.37 7.38 -14.91
C LEU A 121 -1.74 6.74 -16.26
N LYS A 122 -0.76 6.53 -17.15
CA LYS A 122 -0.97 5.78 -18.39
C LYS A 122 -1.22 4.30 -18.14
N GLN A 123 -0.40 3.66 -17.31
CA GLN A 123 -0.53 2.24 -16.97
C GLN A 123 -1.86 1.92 -16.27
N LEU A 124 -2.40 2.86 -15.52
CA LEU A 124 -3.66 2.72 -14.78
C LEU A 124 -4.86 3.37 -15.48
N ASP A 125 -4.73 3.70 -16.78
CA ASP A 125 -5.80 4.29 -17.60
C ASP A 125 -6.44 5.56 -16.99
N LEU A 126 -5.60 6.43 -16.42
CA LEU A 126 -6.00 7.70 -15.82
C LEU A 126 -5.41 8.93 -16.53
N TRP A 127 -4.57 8.73 -17.56
CA TRP A 127 -3.88 9.84 -18.22
C TRP A 127 -4.82 10.86 -18.86
N GLY A 128 -5.93 10.39 -19.43
CA GLY A 128 -6.98 11.26 -19.98
C GLY A 128 -7.65 12.16 -18.96
N LYS A 129 -7.60 11.76 -17.68
CA LYS A 129 -8.19 12.44 -16.52
C LYS A 129 -7.20 13.23 -15.66
N ARG A 130 -5.93 13.32 -16.07
CA ARG A 130 -4.85 13.89 -15.26
C ARG A 130 -5.07 15.32 -14.78
N ARG A 131 -5.85 16.12 -15.53
CA ARG A 131 -6.18 17.52 -15.21
C ARG A 131 -7.51 17.69 -14.50
N ASP A 132 -8.34 16.65 -14.46
CA ASP A 132 -9.63 16.69 -13.77
C ASP A 132 -9.38 16.67 -12.25
N GLN A 133 -10.28 17.29 -11.49
CA GLN A 133 -10.27 17.16 -10.03
C GLN A 133 -10.53 15.70 -9.63
N ALA A 134 -9.80 15.21 -8.63
CA ALA A 134 -9.90 13.82 -8.19
C ALA A 134 -11.29 13.43 -7.67
N GLY A 135 -12.08 14.42 -7.20
CA GLY A 135 -13.46 14.22 -6.81
C GLY A 135 -14.38 13.76 -7.93
N MET A 136 -14.08 14.12 -9.17
CA MET A 136 -14.88 13.79 -10.37
C MET A 136 -14.66 12.35 -10.87
N LEU A 137 -13.69 11.63 -10.32
CA LEU A 137 -13.39 10.26 -10.69
C LEU A 137 -14.43 9.28 -10.12
N SER A 138 -14.71 8.20 -10.86
CA SER A 138 -15.49 7.06 -10.33
C SER A 138 -14.74 6.35 -9.20
N GLY A 139 -15.42 5.49 -8.42
CA GLY A 139 -14.81 4.73 -7.34
C GLY A 139 -13.60 3.89 -7.79
N GLY A 140 -13.75 3.16 -8.90
CA GLY A 140 -12.65 2.38 -9.47
C GLY A 140 -11.49 3.25 -9.98
N MET A 141 -11.76 4.42 -10.56
CA MET A 141 -10.72 5.38 -10.95
C MET A 141 -10.01 5.98 -9.73
N LYS A 142 -10.73 6.29 -8.65
CA LYS A 142 -10.15 6.74 -7.37
C LYS A 142 -9.23 5.67 -6.78
N ARG A 143 -9.62 4.39 -6.85
CA ARG A 143 -8.80 3.27 -6.39
C ARG A 143 -7.51 3.16 -7.20
N ARG A 144 -7.59 3.25 -8.52
CA ARG A 144 -6.41 3.28 -9.40
C ARG A 144 -5.51 4.48 -9.12
N LEU A 145 -6.08 5.66 -8.82
CA LEU A 145 -5.31 6.84 -8.41
C LEU A 145 -4.56 6.62 -7.09
N MET A 146 -5.15 5.94 -6.11
CA MET A 146 -4.48 5.60 -4.86
C MET A 146 -3.26 4.71 -5.09
N ILE A 147 -3.37 3.74 -5.99
CA ILE A 147 -2.25 2.86 -6.37
C ILE A 147 -1.15 3.68 -7.07
N ALA A 148 -1.51 4.51 -8.06
CA ALA A 148 -0.55 5.40 -8.73
C ALA A 148 0.21 6.28 -7.74
N ARG A 149 -0.51 6.87 -6.78
CA ARG A 149 0.07 7.70 -5.72
C ARG A 149 1.04 6.93 -4.84
N ALA A 150 0.69 5.69 -4.45
CA ALA A 150 1.55 4.86 -3.61
C ALA A 150 2.82 4.39 -4.34
N LEU A 151 2.82 4.37 -5.67
CA LEU A 151 3.94 3.92 -6.49
C LEU A 151 4.87 5.05 -6.97
N VAL A 152 4.45 6.31 -6.93
CA VAL A 152 5.19 7.42 -7.56
C VAL A 152 6.60 7.61 -7.01
N HIS A 153 6.88 7.23 -5.77
CA HIS A 153 8.21 7.26 -5.16
C HIS A 153 9.00 5.94 -5.33
N GLU A 154 8.44 4.97 -6.10
CA GLU A 154 9.05 3.67 -6.41
C GLU A 154 9.43 2.88 -5.15
N PRO A 155 8.46 2.55 -4.28
CA PRO A 155 8.71 1.80 -3.05
C PRO A 155 9.20 0.38 -3.35
N LYS A 156 10.03 -0.18 -2.45
CA LYS A 156 10.43 -1.59 -2.51
C LYS A 156 9.37 -2.54 -1.94
N LEU A 157 8.51 -2.03 -1.04
CA LEU A 157 7.40 -2.74 -0.42
C LEU A 157 6.12 -1.94 -0.63
N LEU A 158 5.13 -2.53 -1.30
CA LEU A 158 3.79 -1.96 -1.48
C LEU A 158 2.80 -2.71 -0.60
N ILE A 159 2.09 -1.98 0.25
CA ILE A 159 1.01 -2.53 1.08
C ILE A 159 -0.33 -2.01 0.55
N LEU A 160 -1.29 -2.94 0.35
CA LEU A 160 -2.63 -2.62 -0.11
C LEU A 160 -3.66 -3.16 0.89
N ASP A 161 -4.46 -2.27 1.46
CA ASP A 161 -5.53 -2.64 2.39
C ASP A 161 -6.86 -2.74 1.62
N GLU A 162 -7.30 -3.99 1.37
CA GLU A 162 -8.50 -4.33 0.60
C GLU A 162 -8.61 -3.60 -0.76
N PRO A 163 -7.61 -3.76 -1.67
CA PRO A 163 -7.46 -2.90 -2.85
C PRO A 163 -8.62 -3.00 -3.83
N THR A 164 -9.39 -4.08 -3.83
CA THR A 164 -10.47 -4.33 -4.80
C THR A 164 -11.86 -4.34 -4.15
N ALA A 165 -11.97 -3.95 -2.87
CA ALA A 165 -13.26 -3.87 -2.20
C ALA A 165 -14.19 -2.88 -2.90
N GLY A 166 -15.41 -3.34 -3.27
CA GLY A 166 -16.40 -2.51 -3.95
C GLY A 166 -16.07 -2.12 -5.39
N VAL A 167 -15.15 -2.84 -6.04
CA VAL A 167 -14.75 -2.64 -7.44
C VAL A 167 -15.39 -3.71 -8.33
N ASP A 168 -15.85 -3.31 -9.51
CA ASP A 168 -16.42 -4.22 -10.51
C ASP A 168 -15.39 -5.28 -10.96
N ILE A 169 -15.89 -6.46 -11.39
CA ILE A 169 -15.07 -7.63 -11.75
C ILE A 169 -14.02 -7.29 -12.81
N GLU A 170 -14.40 -6.59 -13.88
CA GLU A 170 -13.47 -6.24 -14.97
C GLU A 170 -12.34 -5.33 -14.50
N ILE A 171 -12.67 -4.32 -13.67
CA ILE A 171 -11.69 -3.40 -13.10
C ILE A 171 -10.79 -4.16 -12.12
N ARG A 172 -11.34 -5.10 -11.34
CA ARG A 172 -10.59 -5.95 -10.42
C ARG A 172 -9.51 -6.76 -11.17
N HIS A 173 -9.88 -7.45 -12.25
CA HIS A 173 -8.93 -8.24 -13.05
C HIS A 173 -7.82 -7.38 -13.66
N SER A 174 -8.15 -6.19 -14.17
CA SER A 174 -7.15 -5.26 -14.71
C SER A 174 -6.18 -4.77 -13.63
N MET A 175 -6.67 -4.53 -12.40
CA MET A 175 -5.84 -4.17 -11.25
C MET A 175 -4.95 -5.32 -10.80
N TRP A 176 -5.45 -6.55 -10.78
CA TRP A 176 -4.64 -7.72 -10.46
C TRP A 176 -3.49 -7.91 -11.46
N GLN A 177 -3.76 -7.78 -12.75
CA GLN A 177 -2.72 -7.86 -13.76
C GLN A 177 -1.65 -6.78 -13.56
N PHE A 178 -2.07 -5.53 -13.32
CA PHE A 178 -1.14 -4.44 -13.05
C PHE A 178 -0.28 -4.72 -11.80
N LEU A 179 -0.87 -5.24 -10.71
CA LEU A 179 -0.12 -5.57 -9.49
C LEU A 179 0.87 -6.73 -9.73
N LYS A 180 0.50 -7.73 -10.53
CA LYS A 180 1.43 -8.80 -10.95
C LYS A 180 2.63 -8.24 -11.73
N ASP A 181 2.39 -7.31 -12.65
CA ASP A 181 3.45 -6.67 -13.44
C ASP A 181 4.40 -5.85 -12.54
N ILE A 182 3.86 -5.14 -11.56
CA ILE A 182 4.66 -4.41 -10.56
C ILE A 182 5.48 -5.38 -9.68
N ASN A 183 4.89 -6.49 -9.23
CA ASN A 183 5.63 -7.51 -8.47
C ASN A 183 6.73 -8.16 -9.32
N ALA A 184 6.42 -8.54 -10.56
CA ALA A 184 7.41 -9.10 -11.49
C ALA A 184 8.58 -8.15 -11.79
N SER A 185 8.38 -6.83 -11.65
CA SER A 185 9.44 -5.83 -11.75
C SER A 185 10.32 -5.72 -10.49
N GLY A 186 10.04 -6.52 -9.43
CA GLY A 186 10.85 -6.63 -8.21
C GLY A 186 10.29 -5.94 -6.97
N THR A 187 9.09 -5.33 -7.04
CA THR A 187 8.42 -4.77 -5.87
C THR A 187 7.81 -5.88 -5.04
N THR A 188 8.11 -5.95 -3.75
CA THR A 188 7.41 -6.84 -2.81
C THR A 188 6.01 -6.30 -2.56
N ILE A 189 4.99 -7.16 -2.58
CA ILE A 189 3.60 -6.73 -2.37
C ILE A 189 2.99 -7.50 -1.19
N ILE A 190 2.34 -6.76 -0.30
CA ILE A 190 1.49 -7.31 0.76
C ILE A 190 0.09 -6.74 0.57
N LEU A 191 -0.90 -7.60 0.48
CA LEU A 191 -2.30 -7.16 0.46
C LEU A 191 -3.09 -7.78 1.61
N THR A 192 -4.10 -7.06 2.10
CA THR A 192 -5.16 -7.66 2.90
C THR A 192 -6.36 -7.91 2.02
N THR A 193 -7.03 -9.00 2.26
CA THR A 193 -8.29 -9.32 1.59
C THR A 193 -9.14 -10.25 2.45
N HIS A 194 -10.43 -10.25 2.21
CA HIS A 194 -11.37 -11.27 2.70
C HIS A 194 -11.89 -12.15 1.56
N TYR A 195 -11.42 -11.90 0.32
CA TYR A 195 -11.74 -12.70 -0.87
C TYR A 195 -10.65 -13.75 -1.11
N LEU A 196 -11.02 -15.03 -1.00
CA LEU A 196 -10.09 -16.15 -1.25
C LEU A 196 -9.56 -16.13 -2.69
N GLU A 197 -10.44 -15.85 -3.66
CA GLU A 197 -10.09 -15.75 -5.08
C GLU A 197 -8.96 -14.76 -5.35
N GLU A 198 -8.95 -13.61 -4.66
CA GLU A 198 -7.91 -12.61 -4.80
C GLU A 198 -6.55 -13.14 -4.31
N ALA A 199 -6.55 -13.80 -3.15
CA ALA A 199 -5.34 -14.42 -2.61
C ALA A 199 -4.81 -15.53 -3.53
N GLU A 200 -5.67 -16.43 -4.04
CA GLU A 200 -5.30 -17.52 -4.94
C GLU A 200 -4.77 -17.04 -6.29
N ASN A 201 -5.31 -15.93 -6.82
CA ASN A 201 -4.87 -15.40 -8.11
C ASN A 201 -3.57 -14.60 -8.02
N LEU A 202 -3.25 -14.00 -6.88
CA LEU A 202 -2.15 -13.05 -6.76
C LEU A 202 -0.90 -13.60 -6.06
N CYS A 203 -1.05 -14.63 -5.21
CA CYS A 203 0.03 -15.10 -4.32
C CYS A 203 0.62 -16.47 -4.67
#